data_58f5f1678204ab954b44f0f360e0a6cd
#
_entry.id   58f5f1678204ab954b44f0f360e0a6cd
#
_cell.length_a   1.000
_cell.length_b   1.000
_cell.length_c   1.000
_cell.angle_alpha   90.00
_cell.angle_beta   90.00
_cell.angle_gamma   90.00
#
_symmetry.space_group_name_H-M   'P 1'
#
loop_
_entity.id
_entity.type
_entity.pdbx_description
1 polymer ?
#
loop_
_entity_poly.entity_id
_entity_poly.type
_entity_poly.pdbx_seq_one_letter_code
_entity_poly.pdbx_strand_id
1 'polypeptide(L)'
;MKPDHLQFFIDPSRCIGCQACVHACTECDTHRGDSMIHLEYLDRAASIQSVPVVCMHCDQPTCAEVCPADAIKRTADGVVQSAREPRCIACGNCVVACPFGVPEVYEDRKLMMKCDMCYDRTSVGKKPMCATVCPSQALFYGTAEEIARLRPMSVPSNTFQFGRQTITTRVFVMTPRGTVTLAPGLDVTAALDDRIGRDVFADMEI
;
A
#
# COMPACT_ATOMS: atom_id res chain seq x y z
N MET A 1 10.22 -15.11 -21.04
CA MET A 1 10.30 -13.63 -21.09
C MET A 1 9.25 -13.10 -20.13
N LYS A 2 9.66 -12.40 -19.07
CA LYS A 2 8.71 -11.66 -18.26
C LYS A 2 8.17 -10.54 -19.14
N PRO A 3 6.86 -10.34 -19.22
CA PRO A 3 6.34 -9.14 -19.87
C PRO A 3 6.74 -7.94 -18.99
N ASP A 4 7.69 -7.14 -19.45
CA ASP A 4 8.26 -5.97 -18.74
C ASP A 4 7.23 -4.86 -18.46
N HIS A 5 5.96 -5.13 -18.71
CA HIS A 5 4.90 -4.13 -18.69
C HIS A 5 3.76 -4.44 -17.71
N LEU A 6 3.83 -5.52 -16.92
CA LEU A 6 2.79 -5.81 -15.93
C LEU A 6 2.97 -4.92 -14.69
N GLN A 7 1.91 -4.23 -14.33
CA GLN A 7 1.84 -3.27 -13.24
C GLN A 7 0.67 -3.60 -12.31
N PHE A 8 0.76 -3.15 -11.08
CA PHE A 8 -0.30 -3.31 -10.10
C PHE A 8 -1.06 -1.99 -9.94
N PHE A 9 -2.39 -2.06 -10.04
CA PHE A 9 -3.28 -0.91 -9.93
C PHE A 9 -4.27 -1.12 -8.80
N ILE A 10 -4.50 -0.07 -8.03
CA ILE A 10 -5.51 0.02 -6.98
C ILE A 10 -6.54 1.05 -7.41
N ASP A 11 -7.79 0.65 -7.53
CA ASP A 11 -8.92 1.54 -7.80
C ASP A 11 -9.82 1.62 -6.55
N PRO A 12 -9.62 2.61 -5.69
CA PRO A 12 -10.38 2.74 -4.44
C PRO A 12 -11.88 2.89 -4.69
N SER A 13 -12.28 3.52 -5.81
CA SER A 13 -13.69 3.76 -6.14
C SER A 13 -14.48 2.46 -6.38
N ARG A 14 -13.79 1.36 -6.62
CA ARG A 14 -14.39 0.04 -6.88
C ARG A 14 -14.29 -0.93 -5.72
N CYS A 15 -13.60 -0.55 -4.64
CA CYS A 15 -13.49 -1.41 -3.47
C CYS A 15 -14.85 -1.50 -2.77
N ILE A 16 -15.33 -2.73 -2.59
CA ILE A 16 -16.61 -3.03 -1.93
C ILE A 16 -16.43 -3.57 -0.50
N GLY A 17 -15.21 -3.56 0.03
CA GLY A 17 -14.94 -4.00 1.40
C GLY A 17 -15.09 -5.51 1.66
N CYS A 18 -15.15 -6.35 0.61
CA CYS A 18 -15.49 -7.79 0.74
C CYS A 18 -14.41 -8.65 1.38
N GLN A 19 -13.21 -8.13 1.62
CA GLN A 19 -12.04 -8.80 2.23
C GLN A 19 -11.50 -10.04 1.49
N ALA A 20 -12.00 -10.38 0.30
CA ALA A 20 -11.49 -11.52 -0.48
C ALA A 20 -9.98 -11.45 -0.72
N CYS A 21 -9.44 -10.23 -0.93
CA CYS A 21 -8.01 -9.99 -1.10
C CYS A 21 -7.20 -10.28 0.19
N VAL A 22 -7.77 -9.99 1.36
CA VAL A 22 -7.16 -10.25 2.67
C VAL A 22 -7.02 -11.76 2.88
N HIS A 23 -8.10 -12.50 2.69
CA HIS A 23 -8.08 -13.97 2.83
C HIS A 23 -7.19 -14.63 1.77
N ALA A 24 -7.25 -14.20 0.51
CA ALA A 24 -6.40 -14.78 -0.52
C ALA A 24 -4.90 -14.48 -0.32
N CYS A 25 -4.57 -13.43 0.40
CA CYS A 25 -3.18 -13.07 0.69
C CYS A 25 -2.49 -14.10 1.60
N THR A 26 -3.24 -14.74 2.49
CA THR A 26 -2.73 -15.79 3.38
C THR A 26 -2.30 -17.05 2.64
N GLU A 27 -2.85 -17.27 1.43
CA GLU A 27 -2.53 -18.44 0.59
C GLU A 27 -1.22 -18.29 -0.21
N CYS A 28 -0.58 -17.11 -0.13
CA CYS A 28 0.70 -16.88 -0.78
C CYS A 28 1.84 -17.50 0.05
N ASP A 29 2.64 -18.38 -0.56
CA ASP A 29 3.69 -19.13 0.15
C ASP A 29 4.71 -18.20 0.85
N THR A 30 5.01 -17.06 0.23
CA THR A 30 5.95 -16.08 0.81
C THR A 30 5.38 -15.35 2.03
N HIS A 31 4.07 -15.38 2.24
CA HIS A 31 3.38 -14.72 3.36
C HIS A 31 3.16 -15.61 4.58
N ARG A 32 3.44 -16.93 4.44
CA ARG A 32 3.46 -17.90 5.57
C ARG A 32 2.16 -17.98 6.36
N GLY A 33 1.03 -17.79 5.70
CA GLY A 33 -0.30 -17.85 6.32
C GLY A 33 -0.79 -16.52 6.89
N ASP A 34 -0.01 -15.43 6.81
CA ASP A 34 -0.44 -14.09 7.23
C ASP A 34 -0.88 -13.23 6.06
N SER A 35 -1.80 -12.31 6.29
CA SER A 35 -2.19 -11.34 5.28
C SER A 35 -1.27 -10.13 5.30
N MET A 36 -0.67 -9.82 4.15
CA MET A 36 0.15 -8.62 3.93
C MET A 36 -0.65 -7.48 3.28
N ILE A 37 -1.97 -7.59 3.25
CA ILE A 37 -2.92 -6.59 2.79
C ILE A 37 -4.03 -6.45 3.82
N HIS A 38 -4.44 -5.24 4.08
CA HIS A 38 -5.61 -4.94 4.90
C HIS A 38 -6.50 -3.91 4.22
N LEU A 39 -7.69 -3.70 4.75
CA LEU A 39 -8.62 -2.68 4.27
C LEU A 39 -8.70 -1.55 5.28
N GLU A 40 -8.47 -0.33 4.80
CA GLU A 40 -8.81 0.88 5.52
C GLU A 40 -10.21 1.35 5.10
N TYR A 41 -10.96 1.87 6.05
CA TYR A 41 -12.30 2.41 5.82
C TYR A 41 -12.24 3.92 5.98
N LEU A 42 -12.55 4.62 4.89
CA LEU A 42 -12.53 6.08 4.86
C LEU A 42 -13.82 6.61 5.48
N ASP A 43 -13.65 7.39 6.56
CA ASP A 43 -14.78 8.06 7.23
C ASP A 43 -15.98 7.14 7.49
N ARG A 44 -15.80 6.14 8.34
CA ARG A 44 -16.87 5.16 8.67
C ARG A 44 -18.19 5.76 9.13
N ALA A 45 -18.17 6.98 9.64
CA ALA A 45 -19.38 7.67 10.08
C ALA A 45 -20.21 8.19 8.90
N ALA A 46 -19.58 8.53 7.79
CA ALA A 46 -20.22 9.16 6.63
C ALA A 46 -20.16 8.31 5.35
N SER A 47 -19.30 7.27 5.31
CA SER A 47 -19.03 6.50 4.09
C SER A 47 -18.79 5.02 4.38
N ILE A 48 -19.22 4.19 3.46
CA ILE A 48 -18.88 2.74 3.43
C ILE A 48 -17.62 2.48 2.60
N GLN A 49 -16.95 3.51 2.10
CA GLN A 49 -15.81 3.38 1.22
C GLN A 49 -14.63 2.73 1.95
N SER A 50 -14.04 1.76 1.30
CA SER A 50 -12.85 1.06 1.78
C SER A 50 -11.73 1.13 0.74
N VAL A 51 -10.49 1.06 1.21
CA VAL A 51 -9.30 1.08 0.38
C VAL A 51 -8.39 -0.07 0.77
N PRO A 52 -7.98 -0.92 -0.18
CA PRO A 52 -6.98 -1.94 0.10
C PRO A 52 -5.60 -1.29 0.25
N VAL A 53 -4.94 -1.55 1.36
CA VAL A 53 -3.59 -1.06 1.67
C VAL A 53 -2.61 -2.20 1.48
N VAL A 54 -1.64 -1.97 0.60
CA VAL A 54 -0.57 -2.93 0.27
C VAL A 54 0.75 -2.18 0.10
N CYS A 55 1.86 -2.89 0.08
CA CYS A 55 3.15 -2.26 -0.19
C CYS A 55 3.15 -1.59 -1.57
N MET A 56 3.56 -0.33 -1.60
CA MET A 56 3.61 0.46 -2.83
C MET A 56 4.87 0.21 -3.67
N HIS A 57 5.81 -0.59 -3.17
CA HIS A 57 7.07 -0.94 -3.85
C HIS A 57 7.79 0.30 -4.41
N CYS A 58 8.16 1.20 -3.49
CA CYS A 58 8.83 2.47 -3.79
C CYS A 58 10.10 2.27 -4.63
N ASP A 59 10.38 3.21 -5.53
CA ASP A 59 11.62 3.20 -6.32
C ASP A 59 12.85 3.42 -5.44
N GLN A 60 12.72 4.29 -4.44
CA GLN A 60 13.68 4.48 -3.35
C GLN A 60 13.00 4.01 -2.06
N PRO A 61 13.16 2.74 -1.68
CA PRO A 61 12.41 2.18 -0.56
C PRO A 61 13.04 2.57 0.78
N THR A 62 12.50 3.61 1.44
CA THR A 62 12.95 4.09 2.76
C THR A 62 13.06 2.96 3.78
N CYS A 63 12.16 1.98 3.74
CA CYS A 63 12.24 0.80 4.62
C CYS A 63 13.53 -0.01 4.43
N ALA A 64 14.08 -0.07 3.22
CA ALA A 64 15.36 -0.73 2.96
C ALA A 64 16.55 0.16 3.35
N GLU A 65 16.45 1.46 3.10
CA GLU A 65 17.50 2.45 3.41
C GLU A 65 17.77 2.56 4.91
N VAL A 66 16.72 2.52 5.74
CA VAL A 66 16.85 2.61 7.21
C VAL A 66 17.18 1.27 7.88
N CYS A 67 17.30 0.18 7.12
CA CYS A 67 17.54 -1.15 7.69
C CYS A 67 19.01 -1.34 8.07
N PRO A 68 19.38 -1.34 9.36
CA PRO A 68 20.79 -1.44 9.78
C PRO A 68 21.40 -2.81 9.47
N ALA A 69 20.55 -3.84 9.33
CA ALA A 69 20.95 -5.21 9.05
C ALA A 69 20.95 -5.55 7.55
N ASP A 70 20.64 -4.58 6.67
CA ASP A 70 20.53 -4.78 5.23
C ASP A 70 19.66 -6.01 4.86
N ALA A 71 18.57 -6.20 5.64
CA ALA A 71 17.69 -7.36 5.51
C ALA A 71 16.66 -7.20 4.39
N ILE A 72 16.32 -5.97 4.00
CA ILE A 72 15.30 -5.66 3.00
C ILE A 72 15.99 -5.38 1.66
N LYS A 73 15.55 -6.05 0.60
CA LYS A 73 16.11 -5.87 -0.74
C LYS A 73 15.03 -5.54 -1.76
N ARG A 74 15.42 -4.81 -2.78
CA ARG A 74 14.65 -4.57 -3.99
C ARG A 74 15.19 -5.48 -5.09
N THR A 75 14.31 -6.18 -5.78
CA THR A 75 14.66 -7.05 -6.92
C THR A 75 14.95 -6.20 -8.16
N ALA A 76 15.56 -6.80 -9.17
CA ALA A 76 15.85 -6.11 -10.44
C ALA A 76 14.59 -5.63 -11.17
N ASP A 77 13.47 -6.34 -11.00
CA ASP A 77 12.16 -5.96 -11.50
C ASP A 77 11.40 -5.01 -10.54
N GLY A 78 12.09 -4.49 -9.52
CA GLY A 78 11.63 -3.40 -8.66
C GLY A 78 10.70 -3.80 -7.53
N VAL A 79 10.52 -5.08 -7.24
CA VAL A 79 9.75 -5.54 -6.09
C VAL A 79 10.59 -5.39 -4.82
N VAL A 80 10.07 -4.70 -3.82
CA VAL A 80 10.69 -4.60 -2.50
C VAL A 80 10.21 -5.79 -1.68
N GLN A 81 11.11 -6.67 -1.29
CA GLN A 81 10.80 -7.91 -0.57
C GLN A 81 10.62 -7.67 0.93
N SER A 82 10.00 -8.62 1.63
CA SER A 82 10.01 -8.72 3.09
C SER A 82 11.45 -8.88 3.60
N ALA A 83 11.67 -8.65 4.90
CA ALA A 83 12.99 -8.83 5.47
C ALA A 83 13.45 -10.30 5.37
N ARG A 84 14.74 -10.49 5.11
CA ARG A 84 15.33 -11.82 4.97
C ARG A 84 15.81 -12.36 6.30
N GLU A 85 15.45 -13.61 6.59
CA GLU A 85 16.08 -14.39 7.64
C GLU A 85 17.50 -14.83 7.19
N PRO A 86 18.45 -14.91 8.09
CA PRO A 86 18.46 -14.53 9.52
C PRO A 86 18.92 -13.08 9.76
N ARG A 87 18.88 -12.20 8.75
CA ARG A 87 19.41 -10.84 8.83
C ARG A 87 18.54 -9.89 9.64
N CYS A 88 17.21 -10.08 9.64
CA CYS A 88 16.30 -9.20 10.35
C CYS A 88 16.53 -9.30 11.87
N ILE A 89 16.70 -8.15 12.51
CA ILE A 89 16.85 -8.02 13.96
C ILE A 89 15.58 -7.49 14.64
N ALA A 90 14.47 -7.42 13.91
CA ALA A 90 13.16 -6.96 14.39
C ALA A 90 13.16 -5.57 15.07
N CYS A 91 14.05 -4.65 14.65
CA CYS A 91 14.23 -3.35 15.29
C CYS A 91 13.10 -2.34 15.06
N GLY A 92 12.19 -2.59 14.12
CA GLY A 92 11.04 -1.72 13.83
C GLY A 92 11.34 -0.46 13.00
N ASN A 93 12.61 -0.13 12.66
CA ASN A 93 12.93 1.09 11.92
C ASN A 93 12.17 1.20 10.58
N CYS A 94 12.02 0.09 9.87
CA CYS A 94 11.30 0.02 8.60
C CYS A 94 9.79 0.28 8.76
N VAL A 95 9.20 -0.04 9.91
CA VAL A 95 7.79 0.25 10.24
C VAL A 95 7.60 1.74 10.38
N VAL A 96 8.44 2.39 11.19
CA VAL A 96 8.38 3.85 11.45
C VAL A 96 8.70 4.66 10.20
N ALA A 97 9.62 4.20 9.36
CA ALA A 97 10.07 4.93 8.18
C ALA A 97 9.12 4.83 6.98
N CYS A 98 8.16 3.91 6.99
CA CYS A 98 7.27 3.71 5.84
C CYS A 98 6.17 4.79 5.81
N PRO A 99 6.11 5.65 4.78
CA PRO A 99 5.09 6.69 4.71
C PRO A 99 3.69 6.13 4.42
N PHE A 100 3.60 4.88 3.98
CA PHE A 100 2.34 4.18 3.71
C PHE A 100 1.91 3.24 4.85
N GLY A 101 2.68 3.13 5.94
CA GLY A 101 2.33 2.34 7.13
C GLY A 101 2.21 0.83 6.91
N VAL A 102 2.92 0.25 5.92
CA VAL A 102 2.68 -1.13 5.49
C VAL A 102 3.54 -2.20 6.20
N PRO A 103 4.84 -2.01 6.45
CA PRO A 103 5.65 -3.03 7.10
C PRO A 103 5.19 -3.31 8.52
N GLU A 104 5.17 -4.58 8.92
CA GLU A 104 4.82 -5.03 10.25
C GLU A 104 5.90 -5.97 10.80
N VAL A 105 6.18 -5.89 12.11
CA VAL A 105 7.08 -6.82 12.78
C VAL A 105 6.23 -7.91 13.44
N TYR A 106 6.44 -9.14 13.02
CA TYR A 106 5.82 -10.32 13.58
C TYR A 106 6.67 -10.82 14.74
N GLU A 107 6.19 -10.64 15.96
CA GLU A 107 6.91 -10.89 17.21
C GLU A 107 7.28 -12.36 17.38
N ASP A 108 6.36 -13.27 17.01
CA ASP A 108 6.54 -14.72 17.07
C ASP A 108 7.70 -15.20 16.17
N ARG A 109 7.95 -14.50 15.07
CA ARG A 109 8.99 -14.81 14.09
C ARG A 109 10.22 -13.92 14.20
N LYS A 110 10.15 -12.84 14.97
CA LYS A 110 11.17 -11.79 15.05
C LYS A 110 11.59 -11.30 13.65
N LEU A 111 10.60 -11.12 12.79
CA LEU A 111 10.78 -10.84 11.38
C LEU A 111 9.83 -9.75 10.92
N MET A 112 10.34 -8.76 10.16
CA MET A 112 9.48 -7.83 9.45
C MET A 112 8.96 -8.47 8.18
N MET A 113 7.63 -8.44 8.02
CA MET A 113 6.95 -8.88 6.82
C MET A 113 6.10 -7.75 6.23
N LYS A 114 5.86 -7.81 4.94
CA LYS A 114 4.99 -6.92 4.17
C LYS A 114 4.69 -7.56 2.83
N CYS A 115 3.74 -7.01 2.08
CA CYS A 115 3.47 -7.44 0.72
C CYS A 115 4.77 -7.43 -0.12
N ASP A 116 5.07 -8.55 -0.75
CA ASP A 116 6.16 -8.76 -1.71
C ASP A 116 5.63 -8.98 -3.14
N MET A 117 4.39 -8.57 -3.39
CA MET A 117 3.65 -8.72 -4.65
C MET A 117 3.44 -10.21 -5.04
N CYS A 118 3.36 -11.11 -4.05
CA CYS A 118 3.37 -12.56 -4.27
C CYS A 118 4.50 -12.94 -5.25
N TYR A 119 5.75 -12.70 -4.86
CA TYR A 119 6.90 -12.80 -5.75
C TYR A 119 7.11 -14.21 -6.30
N ASP A 120 6.72 -15.24 -5.57
CA ASP A 120 6.64 -16.63 -6.02
C ASP A 120 5.78 -16.79 -7.29
N ARG A 121 4.72 -16.00 -7.41
CA ARG A 121 3.78 -16.00 -8.54
C ARG A 121 4.18 -15.01 -9.63
N THR A 122 4.42 -13.75 -9.25
CA THR A 122 4.70 -12.69 -10.23
C THR A 122 6.04 -12.88 -10.94
N SER A 123 7.01 -13.53 -10.28
CA SER A 123 8.29 -13.90 -10.90
C SER A 123 8.15 -14.85 -12.09
N VAL A 124 7.08 -15.63 -12.14
CA VAL A 124 6.77 -16.57 -13.24
C VAL A 124 5.59 -16.08 -14.11
N GLY A 125 5.24 -14.80 -14.02
CA GLY A 125 4.21 -14.17 -14.87
C GLY A 125 2.77 -14.40 -14.43
N LYS A 126 2.52 -14.97 -13.25
CA LYS A 126 1.18 -15.12 -12.68
C LYS A 126 0.74 -13.85 -11.96
N LYS A 127 -0.56 -13.63 -11.85
CA LYS A 127 -1.12 -12.50 -11.08
C LYS A 127 -0.95 -12.73 -9.57
N PRO A 128 -0.76 -11.66 -8.78
CA PRO A 128 -0.85 -11.73 -7.31
C PRO A 128 -2.22 -12.30 -6.88
N MET A 129 -2.25 -13.01 -5.75
CA MET A 129 -3.47 -13.64 -5.25
C MET A 129 -4.61 -12.63 -5.06
N CYS A 130 -4.35 -11.50 -4.43
CA CYS A 130 -5.33 -10.44 -4.19
C CYS A 130 -5.95 -9.88 -5.48
N ALA A 131 -5.15 -9.68 -6.54
CA ALA A 131 -5.66 -9.22 -7.83
C ALA A 131 -6.40 -10.34 -8.60
N THR A 132 -6.09 -11.62 -8.31
CA THR A 132 -6.77 -12.76 -8.94
C THR A 132 -8.19 -12.92 -8.44
N VAL A 133 -8.43 -12.70 -7.14
CA VAL A 133 -9.73 -12.95 -6.49
C VAL A 133 -10.61 -11.72 -6.37
N CYS A 134 -10.13 -10.52 -6.70
CA CYS A 134 -10.90 -9.29 -6.51
C CYS A 134 -12.14 -9.23 -7.43
N PRO A 135 -13.37 -9.39 -6.90
CA PRO A 135 -14.56 -9.50 -7.73
C PRO A 135 -14.93 -8.18 -8.41
N SER A 136 -14.65 -7.05 -7.76
CA SER A 136 -14.89 -5.70 -8.30
C SER A 136 -13.74 -5.20 -9.17
N GLN A 137 -12.62 -5.95 -9.24
CA GLN A 137 -11.38 -5.53 -9.89
C GLN A 137 -10.83 -4.19 -9.34
N ALA A 138 -11.09 -3.89 -8.06
CA ALA A 138 -10.45 -2.78 -7.37
C ALA A 138 -8.93 -2.98 -7.31
N LEU A 139 -8.49 -4.23 -7.25
CA LEU A 139 -7.09 -4.62 -7.41
C LEU A 139 -6.94 -5.25 -8.80
N PHE A 140 -6.09 -4.65 -9.62
CA PHE A 140 -5.86 -5.09 -10.99
C PHE A 140 -4.36 -5.27 -11.24
N TYR A 141 -4.00 -6.34 -11.92
CA TYR A 141 -2.64 -6.62 -12.35
C TYR A 141 -2.63 -6.91 -13.85
N GLY A 142 -2.00 -6.03 -14.62
CA GLY A 142 -1.98 -6.08 -16.07
C GLY A 142 -1.19 -4.94 -16.68
N THR A 143 -1.42 -4.65 -17.96
CA THR A 143 -0.72 -3.57 -18.66
C THR A 143 -1.40 -2.21 -18.48
N ALA A 144 -0.65 -1.14 -18.76
CA ALA A 144 -1.18 0.22 -18.75
C ALA A 144 -2.30 0.41 -19.80
N GLU A 145 -2.18 -0.24 -20.93
CA GLU A 145 -3.19 -0.18 -22.00
C GLU A 145 -4.49 -0.90 -21.59
N GLU A 146 -4.36 -2.06 -20.92
CA GLU A 146 -5.53 -2.79 -20.41
C GLU A 146 -6.29 -1.95 -19.37
N ILE A 147 -5.60 -1.34 -18.40
CA ILE A 147 -6.26 -0.55 -17.38
C ILE A 147 -6.87 0.72 -17.97
N ALA A 148 -6.20 1.40 -18.90
CA ALA A 148 -6.74 2.57 -19.57
C ALA A 148 -8.03 2.28 -20.33
N ARG A 149 -8.10 1.13 -20.99
CA ARG A 149 -9.33 0.67 -21.68
C ARG A 149 -10.45 0.33 -20.72
N LEU A 150 -10.11 -0.32 -19.60
CA LEU A 150 -11.09 -0.72 -18.58
C LEU A 150 -11.55 0.44 -17.70
N ARG A 151 -10.77 1.53 -17.62
CA ARG A 151 -10.99 2.68 -16.73
C ARG A 151 -10.81 4.00 -17.47
N PRO A 152 -11.58 4.29 -18.54
CA PRO A 152 -11.37 5.49 -19.35
C PRO A 152 -11.60 6.80 -18.59
N MET A 153 -12.36 6.77 -17.48
CA MET A 153 -12.65 7.92 -16.64
C MET A 153 -11.67 8.09 -15.46
N SER A 154 -10.63 7.28 -15.38
CA SER A 154 -9.63 7.37 -14.32
C SER A 154 -8.22 7.50 -14.91
N VAL A 155 -7.30 8.02 -14.11
CA VAL A 155 -5.87 8.11 -14.43
C VAL A 155 -5.06 7.39 -13.36
N PRO A 156 -4.04 6.60 -13.76
CA PRO A 156 -3.13 6.00 -12.80
C PRO A 156 -2.14 7.05 -12.29
N SER A 157 -1.92 7.08 -10.98
CA SER A 157 -0.90 7.88 -10.32
C SER A 157 0.00 6.98 -9.49
N ASN A 158 1.30 7.18 -9.59
CA ASN A 158 2.32 6.46 -8.82
C ASN A 158 3.31 7.40 -8.14
N THR A 159 2.97 8.67 -8.06
CA THR A 159 3.81 9.69 -7.42
C THR A 159 3.01 10.34 -6.29
N PHE A 160 3.58 10.31 -5.10
CA PHE A 160 2.93 10.75 -3.87
C PHE A 160 3.79 11.79 -3.17
N GLN A 161 3.15 12.81 -2.61
CA GLN A 161 3.80 13.89 -1.88
C GLN A 161 3.58 13.70 -0.37
N PHE A 162 4.67 13.63 0.39
CA PHE A 162 4.67 13.59 1.85
C PHE A 162 5.51 14.77 2.38
N GLY A 163 4.86 15.85 2.76
CA GLY A 163 5.55 17.08 3.11
C GLY A 163 6.42 17.57 1.95
N ARG A 164 7.74 17.61 2.15
CA ARG A 164 8.70 18.01 1.10
C ARG A 164 9.24 16.86 0.26
N GLN A 165 8.89 15.62 0.60
CA GLN A 165 9.39 14.43 -0.07
C GLN A 165 8.41 13.95 -1.13
N THR A 166 8.89 13.68 -2.33
CA THR A 166 8.15 13.04 -3.41
C THR A 166 8.58 11.58 -3.51
N ILE A 167 7.61 10.67 -3.49
CA ILE A 167 7.85 9.23 -3.55
C ILE A 167 7.20 8.68 -4.81
N THR A 168 8.00 8.04 -5.65
CA THR A 168 7.53 7.29 -6.82
C THR A 168 7.48 5.80 -6.50
N THR A 169 6.45 5.14 -6.98
CA THR A 169 6.14 3.74 -6.65
C THR A 169 5.89 2.90 -7.90
N ARG A 170 5.92 1.57 -7.74
CA ARG A 170 5.52 0.62 -8.80
C ARG A 170 4.04 0.24 -8.77
N VAL A 171 3.36 0.56 -7.69
CA VAL A 171 1.91 0.40 -7.56
C VAL A 171 1.26 1.72 -7.92
N PHE A 172 0.22 1.65 -8.73
CA PHE A 172 -0.53 2.81 -9.19
C PHE A 172 -1.86 2.89 -8.47
N VAL A 173 -2.25 4.08 -8.05
CA VAL A 173 -3.59 4.36 -7.55
C VAL A 173 -4.39 5.05 -8.64
N MET A 174 -5.58 4.51 -8.94
CA MET A 174 -6.48 5.09 -9.93
C MET A 174 -7.24 6.26 -9.31
N THR A 175 -7.16 7.43 -9.93
CA THR A 175 -7.88 8.63 -9.52
C THR A 175 -8.86 9.05 -10.61
N PRO A 176 -10.08 9.49 -10.29
CA PRO A 176 -11.02 9.98 -11.29
C PRO A 176 -10.44 11.16 -12.09
N ARG A 177 -10.73 11.23 -13.39
CA ARG A 177 -10.36 12.39 -14.21
C ARG A 177 -11.07 13.64 -13.70
N GLY A 178 -10.35 14.73 -13.56
CA GLY A 178 -10.90 15.99 -13.05
C GLY A 178 -10.95 16.08 -11.52
N THR A 179 -10.47 15.08 -10.80
CA THR A 179 -10.21 15.24 -9.37
C THR A 179 -9.11 16.29 -9.24
N VAL A 180 -9.45 17.40 -8.60
CA VAL A 180 -8.43 18.37 -8.20
C VAL A 180 -7.52 17.63 -7.24
N THR A 181 -6.29 17.37 -7.65
CA THR A 181 -5.25 16.98 -6.71
C THR A 181 -5.24 18.11 -5.69
N LEU A 182 -5.69 17.84 -4.47
CA LEU A 182 -5.52 18.80 -3.38
C LEU A 182 -4.04 19.18 -3.42
N ALA A 183 -3.78 20.46 -3.65
CA ALA A 183 -2.43 20.97 -3.70
C ALA A 183 -1.68 20.44 -2.48
N PRO A 184 -0.36 20.16 -2.58
CA PRO A 184 0.45 19.76 -1.46
C PRO A 184 0.44 20.90 -0.43
N GLY A 185 -0.41 20.80 0.56
CA GLY A 185 -0.70 21.86 1.51
C GLY A 185 -1.92 21.57 2.36
N LEU A 186 -2.40 20.33 2.38
CA LEU A 186 -3.27 19.93 3.49
C LEU A 186 -2.39 19.99 4.73
N ASP A 187 -2.42 21.14 5.39
CA ASP A 187 -1.87 21.29 6.71
C ASP A 187 -2.75 20.44 7.63
N VAL A 188 -2.30 19.21 7.87
CA VAL A 188 -2.99 18.25 8.73
C VAL A 188 -3.11 18.82 10.14
N THR A 189 -2.23 19.75 10.52
CA THR A 189 -2.27 20.48 11.80
C THR A 189 -3.43 21.47 11.81
N ALA A 190 -3.69 22.20 10.74
CA ALA A 190 -4.84 23.10 10.64
C ALA A 190 -6.18 22.33 10.62
N ALA A 191 -6.23 21.15 9.96
CA ALA A 191 -7.43 20.31 9.97
C ALA A 191 -7.66 19.61 11.32
N LEU A 192 -6.61 19.36 12.11
CA LEU A 192 -6.70 18.86 13.47
C LEU A 192 -7.09 19.97 14.44
N ASP A 193 -6.57 21.19 14.30
CA ASP A 193 -6.94 22.34 15.14
C ASP A 193 -8.43 22.69 15.03
N ASP A 194 -9.03 22.59 13.85
CA ASP A 194 -10.47 22.86 13.69
C ASP A 194 -11.37 21.78 14.33
N ARG A 195 -10.89 20.55 14.51
CA ARG A 195 -11.64 19.45 15.14
C ARG A 195 -11.35 19.27 16.62
N ILE A 196 -10.14 19.58 17.08
CA ILE A 196 -9.71 19.40 18.47
C ILE A 196 -9.88 20.69 19.28
N GLY A 197 -9.88 21.85 18.63
CA GLY A 197 -9.84 23.15 19.31
C GLY A 197 -11.16 23.66 19.91
N ARG A 198 -12.30 23.01 19.67
CA ARG A 198 -13.59 23.55 20.14
C ARG A 198 -14.31 22.75 21.22
N ASP A 199 -14.01 21.46 21.42
CA ASP A 199 -14.85 20.63 22.29
C ASP A 199 -14.13 19.89 23.44
N VAL A 200 -12.81 19.94 23.55
CA VAL A 200 -12.10 19.15 24.56
C VAL A 200 -11.77 19.97 25.84
N PHE A 201 -11.82 21.29 25.80
CA PHE A 201 -11.50 22.14 26.94
C PHE A 201 -12.63 23.04 27.43
N ALA A 202 -13.80 22.99 26.81
CA ALA A 202 -14.95 23.81 27.19
C ALA A 202 -15.65 23.36 28.49
N ASP A 203 -15.43 22.11 28.93
CA ASP A 203 -16.08 21.52 30.11
C ASP A 203 -15.13 21.28 31.30
N MET A 204 -13.93 21.86 31.30
CA MET A 204 -13.05 21.88 32.49
C MET A 204 -13.13 23.22 33.20
N GLU A 205 -14.27 23.54 33.80
CA GLU A 205 -14.33 24.48 34.89
C GLU A 205 -13.92 23.80 36.21
N ILE A 206 -12.82 24.28 36.80
CA ILE A 206 -12.37 23.93 38.15
C ILE A 206 -13.11 24.81 39.14
#